data_5dda2efcbf034d21e56ab460b8fbb5ea
#
_entry.id   5dda2efcbf034d21e56ab460b8fbb5ea
#
_cell.length_a   1.000
_cell.length_b   1.000
_cell.length_c   1.000
_cell.angle_alpha   90.00
_cell.angle_beta   90.00
_cell.angle_gamma   90.00
#
_symmetry.space_group_name_H-M   'P 1'
#
loop_
_entity.id
_entity.type
_entity.pdbx_description
1 polymer ?
#
loop_
_entity_poly.entity_id
_entity_poly.type
_entity_poly.pdbx_seq_one_letter_code
_entity_poly.pdbx_strand_id
1 'polypeptide(L)'
;MQRQAKIGSSGGVIRPTSVTLNKTTLSLVVGANETLTATVLPANATNKNVTWSSSDSTIATVDTKGKVVTVKAGTTEITVNTVDGNKSAKCTLTVT
;
A
#
# COMPACT_ATOMS: atom_id res chain seq x y z
N MET A 1 -25.70 -31.14 -0.72
CA MET A 1 -25.46 -30.53 -0.52
C MET A 1 -24.66 -29.75 -0.42
N GLN A 2 -24.53 -29.61 -0.30
CA GLN A 2 -24.06 -28.85 -0.12
C GLN A 2 -23.27 -28.06 -0.05
N ARG A 3 -23.19 -28.24 -0.11
CA ARG A 3 -22.60 -27.48 0.08
C ARG A 3 -21.84 -26.74 0.19
N GLN A 4 -21.82 -26.90 0.23
CA GLN A 4 -21.27 -26.15 0.42
C GLN A 4 -20.70 -25.40 0.63
N ALA A 5 -20.95 -25.85 0.65
CA ALA A 5 -20.65 -25.06 1.01
C ALA A 5 -20.02 -24.34 1.26
N LYS A 6 -20.00 -24.66 1.09
CA LYS A 6 -19.70 -24.02 1.46
C LYS A 6 -19.08 -23.26 1.51
N ILE A 7 -19.19 -23.45 1.37
CA ILE A 7 -18.87 -22.71 1.58
C ILE A 7 -18.50 -21.93 1.92
N GLY A 8 -18.78 -22.19 1.95
CA GLY A 8 -18.84 -21.46 2.43
C GLY A 8 -18.54 -21.00 3.00
N SER A 9 -18.83 -21.24 2.99
CA SER A 9 -18.85 -20.91 3.79
C SER A 9 -18.29 -20.56 4.40
N SER A 10 -18.54 -21.27 4.58
CA SER A 10 -17.95 -20.72 5.51
C SER A 10 -17.36 -19.66 5.22
N GLY A 11 -17.75 -19.66 4.30
CA GLY A 11 -17.15 -18.62 3.86
C GLY A 11 -16.75 -17.59 4.66
N GLY A 12 -16.11 -17.62 4.93
CA GLY A 12 -15.68 -16.61 5.74
C GLY A 12 -14.92 -15.57 5.06
N VAL A 13 -14.63 -14.59 5.81
CA VAL A 13 -13.80 -13.50 5.41
C VAL A 13 -12.36 -14.01 5.31
N ILE A 14 -11.71 -13.71 4.21
CA ILE A 14 -10.28 -13.99 4.04
C ILE A 14 -9.55 -12.67 4.27
N ARG A 15 -8.77 -12.60 5.34
CA ARG A 15 -8.08 -11.38 5.72
C ARG A 15 -6.72 -11.31 5.07
N PRO A 16 -6.24 -10.11 4.74
CA PRO A 16 -4.85 -9.94 4.29
C PRO A 16 -3.87 -10.44 5.35
N THR A 17 -2.85 -11.14 4.91
CA THR A 17 -1.77 -11.62 5.78
C THR A 17 -0.51 -10.80 5.58
N SER A 18 -0.41 -10.10 4.45
CA SER A 18 0.73 -9.22 4.18
C SER A 18 0.39 -8.25 3.07
N VAL A 19 1.16 -7.19 2.99
CA VAL A 19 1.14 -6.27 1.87
C VAL A 19 2.58 -5.96 1.51
N THR A 20 2.88 -5.90 0.21
CA THR A 20 4.20 -5.58 -0.28
C THR A 20 4.12 -4.43 -1.27
N LEU A 21 5.23 -3.73 -1.44
CA LEU A 21 5.37 -2.68 -2.43
C LEU A 21 6.31 -3.14 -3.54
N ASN A 22 6.07 -2.63 -4.74
CA ASN A 22 6.94 -2.92 -5.88
C ASN A 22 8.34 -2.30 -5.71
N LYS A 23 8.48 -1.32 -4.80
CA LYS A 23 9.76 -0.71 -4.46
C LYS A 23 9.81 -0.45 -2.98
N THR A 24 10.96 -0.69 -2.37
CA THR A 24 11.21 -0.41 -0.95
C THR A 24 12.08 0.83 -0.77
N THR A 25 12.76 1.26 -1.83
CA THR A 25 13.49 2.52 -1.86
C THR A 25 13.21 3.21 -3.19
N LEU A 26 13.20 4.53 -3.17
CA LEU A 26 12.88 5.32 -4.35
C LEU A 26 13.63 6.63 -4.28
N SER A 27 14.19 7.05 -5.41
CA SER A 27 14.85 8.35 -5.54
C SER A 27 14.18 9.13 -6.64
N LEU A 28 13.75 10.35 -6.34
CA LEU A 28 13.10 11.24 -7.29
C LEU A 28 13.69 12.64 -7.14
N VAL A 29 13.62 13.42 -8.23
CA VAL A 29 13.94 14.84 -8.16
C VAL A 29 12.69 15.63 -7.79
N VAL A 30 12.89 16.83 -7.28
CA VAL A 30 11.77 17.73 -6.95
C VAL A 30 10.93 17.97 -8.22
N GLY A 31 9.61 17.83 -8.09
CA GLY A 31 8.68 17.98 -9.19
C GLY A 31 8.37 16.71 -9.94
N ALA A 32 9.10 15.62 -9.66
CA ALA A 32 8.81 14.34 -10.26
C ALA A 32 7.69 13.62 -9.52
N ASN A 33 7.16 12.57 -10.13
CA ASN A 33 6.16 11.74 -9.49
C ASN A 33 6.35 10.29 -9.92
N GLU A 34 5.82 9.38 -9.12
CA GLU A 34 5.83 7.96 -9.44
C GLU A 34 4.69 7.28 -8.71
N THR A 35 4.08 6.30 -9.35
CA THR A 35 3.01 5.52 -8.73
C THR A 35 3.60 4.23 -8.17
N LEU A 36 3.44 4.03 -6.86
CA LEU A 36 3.79 2.78 -6.21
C LEU A 36 2.62 1.81 -6.32
N THR A 37 2.96 0.52 -6.41
CA THR A 37 1.96 -0.53 -6.49
C THR A 37 2.06 -1.39 -5.24
N ALA A 38 0.93 -1.53 -4.54
CA ALA A 38 0.83 -2.40 -3.39
C ALA A 38 0.20 -3.71 -3.80
N THR A 39 0.73 -4.82 -3.30
CA THR A 39 0.17 -6.14 -3.50
C THR A 39 -0.26 -6.70 -2.17
N VAL A 40 -1.55 -6.97 -2.03
CA VAL A 40 -2.13 -7.54 -0.82
C VAL A 40 -2.22 -9.05 -1.00
N LEU A 41 -1.74 -9.78 -0.03
CA LEU A 41 -1.77 -11.24 -0.05
C LEU A 41 -2.61 -11.77 1.11
N PRO A 42 -3.31 -12.86 0.92
CA PRO A 42 -3.44 -13.63 -0.31
C PRO A 42 -4.25 -12.87 -1.36
N ALA A 43 -4.08 -13.25 -2.63
CA ALA A 43 -4.72 -12.54 -3.75
C ALA A 43 -6.24 -12.62 -3.66
N ASN A 44 -6.78 -13.62 -2.98
CA ASN A 44 -8.22 -13.80 -2.79
C ASN A 44 -8.73 -13.17 -1.49
N ALA A 45 -7.97 -12.29 -0.86
CA ALA A 45 -8.44 -11.59 0.33
C ALA A 45 -9.75 -10.88 0.03
N THR A 46 -10.66 -10.94 0.99
CA THR A 46 -12.00 -10.37 0.83
C THR A 46 -11.94 -8.86 0.64
N ASN A 47 -11.11 -8.20 1.42
CA ASN A 47 -10.93 -6.75 1.33
C ASN A 47 -9.44 -6.47 1.08
N LYS A 48 -9.13 -6.01 -0.12
CA LYS A 48 -7.75 -5.67 -0.50
C LYS A 48 -7.53 -4.17 -0.55
N ASN A 49 -8.42 -3.40 0.04
CA ASN A 49 -8.28 -1.96 0.10
C ASN A 49 -7.10 -1.57 0.99
N VAL A 50 -6.42 -0.52 0.60
CA VAL A 50 -5.26 -0.01 1.31
C VAL A 50 -5.39 1.50 1.48
N THR A 51 -4.67 2.01 2.47
CA THR A 51 -4.49 3.45 2.66
C THR A 51 -3.02 3.78 2.53
N TRP A 52 -2.74 4.98 2.06
CA TRP A 52 -1.38 5.46 1.85
C TRP A 52 -1.12 6.67 2.72
N SER A 53 0.11 6.81 3.18
CA SER A 53 0.51 7.98 3.96
C SER A 53 1.98 8.30 3.73
N SER A 54 2.32 9.57 3.91
CA SER A 54 3.69 10.05 3.86
C SER A 54 4.07 10.54 5.25
N SER A 55 5.26 10.18 5.71
CA SER A 55 5.72 10.61 7.03
C SER A 55 6.02 12.11 7.06
N ASP A 56 6.26 12.73 5.90
CA ASP A 56 6.50 14.16 5.80
C ASP A 56 5.92 14.67 4.48
N SER A 57 4.71 15.18 4.54
CA SER A 57 4.00 15.67 3.35
C SER A 57 4.61 16.98 2.80
N THR A 58 5.50 17.62 3.53
CA THR A 58 6.22 18.78 2.99
C THR A 58 7.32 18.36 2.03
N ILE A 59 7.75 17.11 2.09
CA ILE A 59 8.76 16.57 1.19
C ILE A 59 8.09 15.85 0.02
N ALA A 60 7.08 15.03 0.29
CA ALA A 60 6.35 14.33 -0.75
C ALA A 60 4.96 13.97 -0.24
N THR A 61 4.00 13.96 -1.15
CA THR A 61 2.63 13.54 -0.87
C THR A 61 2.34 12.24 -1.61
N VAL A 62 1.35 11.51 -1.12
CA VAL A 62 0.88 10.29 -1.79
C VAL A 62 -0.64 10.32 -1.81
N ASP A 63 -1.23 9.93 -2.93
CA ASP A 63 -2.69 9.89 -3.06
C ASP A 63 -3.25 8.50 -2.74
N THR A 64 -4.56 8.35 -2.88
CA THR A 64 -5.23 7.10 -2.55
C THR A 64 -4.91 5.97 -3.52
N LYS A 65 -4.24 6.26 -4.62
CA LYS A 65 -3.83 5.26 -5.62
C LYS A 65 -2.35 4.94 -5.55
N GLY A 66 -1.64 5.51 -4.58
CA GLY A 66 -0.22 5.28 -4.43
C GLY A 66 0.65 6.18 -5.29
N LYS A 67 0.08 7.24 -5.87
CA LYS A 67 0.87 8.19 -6.66
C LYS A 67 1.59 9.15 -5.74
N VAL A 68 2.91 9.10 -5.79
CA VAL A 68 3.79 9.95 -5.01
C VAL A 68 4.14 11.17 -5.84
N VAL A 69 3.99 12.36 -5.24
CA VAL A 69 4.37 13.63 -5.86
C VAL A 69 5.37 14.31 -4.95
N THR A 70 6.55 14.63 -5.48
CA THR A 70 7.60 15.27 -4.70
C THR A 70 7.37 16.77 -4.61
N VAL A 71 7.69 17.35 -3.45
CA VAL A 71 7.46 18.76 -3.16
C VAL A 71 8.78 19.48 -2.87
N LYS A 72 9.63 18.84 -2.06
CA LYS A 72 10.86 19.47 -1.57
C LYS A 72 11.92 18.38 -1.40
N ALA A 73 13.19 18.77 -1.52
CA ALA A 73 14.30 17.86 -1.28
C ALA A 73 14.33 17.41 0.18
N GLY A 74 14.64 16.13 0.39
CA GLY A 74 14.70 15.53 1.70
C GLY A 74 14.37 14.05 1.63
N THR A 75 14.19 13.44 2.79
CA THR A 75 13.86 12.01 2.88
C THR A 75 12.55 11.86 3.65
N THR A 76 11.67 11.01 3.12
CA THR A 76 10.42 10.68 3.78
C THR A 76 10.11 9.20 3.56
N GLU A 77 9.19 8.64 4.33
CA GLU A 77 8.71 7.28 4.15
C GLU A 77 7.28 7.30 3.66
N ILE A 78 7.03 6.50 2.64
CA ILE A 78 5.68 6.27 2.14
C ILE A 78 5.23 4.93 2.70
N THR A 79 4.11 4.94 3.41
CA THR A 79 3.57 3.75 4.08
C THR A 79 2.24 3.39 3.46
N VAL A 80 2.06 2.10 3.18
CA VAL A 80 0.77 1.55 2.78
C VAL A 80 0.29 0.63 3.89
N ASN A 81 -0.99 0.75 4.24
CA ASN A 81 -1.63 -0.10 5.25
C ASN A 81 -2.85 -0.76 4.63
N THR A 82 -3.06 -2.04 4.96
CA THR A 82 -4.33 -2.67 4.60
C THR A 82 -5.43 -2.16 5.53
N VAL A 83 -6.61 -1.92 4.95
CA VAL A 83 -7.77 -1.51 5.74
C VAL A 83 -8.22 -2.65 6.65
N ASP A 84 -8.16 -3.88 6.14
CA ASP A 84 -8.47 -5.07 6.91
C ASP A 84 -7.15 -5.81 7.20
N GLY A 85 -7.05 -6.42 8.37
CA GLY A 85 -5.87 -7.20 8.76
C GLY A 85 -4.70 -6.37 9.29
N ASN A 86 -4.73 -5.08 9.13
CA ASN A 86 -3.78 -4.12 9.71
C ASN A 86 -2.31 -4.46 9.37
N LYS A 87 -2.05 -4.74 8.09
CA LYS A 87 -0.70 -5.00 7.60
C LYS A 87 -0.15 -3.75 6.94
N SER A 88 1.16 -3.62 6.90
CA SER A 88 1.79 -2.42 6.33
C SER A 88 3.10 -2.74 5.62
N ALA A 89 3.47 -1.86 4.71
CA ALA A 89 4.76 -1.88 4.03
C ALA A 89 5.22 -0.44 3.82
N LYS A 90 6.52 -0.24 3.70
CA LYS A 90 7.10 1.09 3.60
C LYS A 90 8.06 1.17 2.43
N CYS A 91 8.14 2.38 1.87
CA CYS A 91 9.14 2.73 0.87
C CYS A 91 9.86 3.97 1.36
N THR A 92 11.18 3.92 1.42
CA THR A 92 12.00 5.09 1.77
C THR A 92 12.20 5.91 0.50
N LEU A 93 11.75 7.15 0.53
CA LEU A 93 11.85 8.07 -0.60
C LEU A 93 12.87 9.15 -0.30
N THR A 94 13.82 9.30 -1.21
CA THR A 94 14.80 10.39 -1.18
C THR A 94 14.48 11.32 -2.34
N VAL A 95 14.27 12.60 -2.04
CA VAL A 95 14.01 13.64 -3.04
C VAL A 95 15.24 14.54 -3.12
N THR A 96 15.74 14.73 -4.34
CA THR A 96 16.96 15.53 -4.56
C THR A 96 16.72 16.77 -5.40
#